data_b1f362ba31eb28b9dde59f0812b2056d
#
_entry.id   b1f362ba31eb28b9dde59f0812b2056d
#
_cell.length_a   1.000
_cell.length_b   1.000
_cell.length_c   1.000
_cell.angle_alpha   90.00
_cell.angle_beta   90.00
_cell.angle_gamma   90.00
#
_symmetry.space_group_name_H-M   'P 1'
#
loop_
_entity.id
_entity.type
_entity.pdbx_description
1 polymer ?
#
loop_
_entity_poly.entity_id
_entity_poly.type
_entity_poly.pdbx_seq_one_letter_code
_entity_poly.pdbx_strand_id
1 'polypeptide(L)'
;MAKKALLMILDGWGIGQHGQGDVIYNTPTPYLDYLYAVSAHSQLNASGEDVGLPDGQMGNSEVGHLNIGAGRIVYQDLVKINRACKDGSILKNPGIVAAYGYAKETGKKLHLMGLTSTGGVHSSLDHLFKLIEVGKEYGLKDQVFVHCFMDGRDTDPKSGKGFIEDVQKVCEANDAHIASIIGRFYAMDRDKRWNRVKEAYDLLVEGKGKQATDMVKAMQESYDEDVTDEFVKAIHNSSADGTIGEGDVVIFINFRNDRAKELTQVLTQQDMPEEGMHTIKDLHYYCMTPYDANFKGVDVLFPKENVEDTLGEYLSKLGKKQLHTAETEKYAHVTFFFNGGREAPYEGEDRILVPSPKVATYDLKPEMSAYEVKDKLVGAIKEDMYDFIVVNFANGDMVGHTGVYHAIAKAVWAVDQCVREVIETAKKVGYEAIIIADHGNADNAINPDGTPNTAHSLNPVPFIYVTDNNSAKVKNGRLADVAPSILHIMGLEQPADMTGENLIEDK
;
A
#
# COMPACT_ATOMS: atom_id res chain seq x y z
N MET A 1 32.98 11.07 19.43
CA MET A 1 31.68 11.63 19.79
C MET A 1 30.66 10.96 18.88
N ALA A 2 29.45 10.61 19.36
CA ALA A 2 28.40 10.11 18.51
C ALA A 2 28.06 11.21 17.48
N LYS A 3 28.01 10.85 16.19
CA LYS A 3 27.63 11.79 15.14
C LYS A 3 26.13 12.03 15.18
N LYS A 4 25.69 13.23 14.81
CA LYS A 4 24.31 13.62 14.70
C LYS A 4 23.89 13.53 13.24
N ALA A 5 22.64 13.17 12.99
CA ALA A 5 22.10 13.01 11.65
C ALA A 5 20.89 13.91 11.39
N LEU A 6 20.85 14.53 10.21
CA LEU A 6 19.72 15.26 9.69
C LEU A 6 19.20 14.56 8.44
N LEU A 7 17.93 14.18 8.43
CA LEU A 7 17.23 13.70 7.24
C LEU A 7 16.30 14.80 6.70
N MET A 8 16.54 15.22 5.47
CA MET A 8 15.73 16.21 4.79
C MET A 8 14.99 15.55 3.63
N ILE A 9 13.67 15.61 3.65
CA ILE A 9 12.79 15.05 2.62
C ILE A 9 12.22 16.21 1.82
N LEU A 10 12.59 16.29 0.55
CA LEU A 10 12.05 17.24 -0.41
C LEU A 10 10.88 16.57 -1.12
N ASP A 11 9.67 16.72 -0.59
CA ASP A 11 8.49 15.99 -1.06
C ASP A 11 8.19 16.28 -2.53
N GLY A 12 7.99 15.22 -3.32
CA GLY A 12 7.72 15.35 -4.74
C GLY A 12 8.93 15.75 -5.63
N TRP A 13 10.15 15.64 -5.11
CA TRP A 13 11.37 16.04 -5.81
C TRP A 13 12.03 14.87 -6.54
N GLY A 14 11.51 14.50 -7.72
CA GLY A 14 12.09 13.44 -8.55
C GLY A 14 13.29 13.89 -9.37
N ILE A 15 14.02 12.91 -9.91
CA ILE A 15 15.06 13.09 -10.91
C ILE A 15 14.40 12.88 -12.29
N GLY A 16 14.03 13.96 -12.94
CA GLY A 16 13.28 13.91 -14.20
C GLY A 16 14.11 13.62 -15.44
N GLN A 17 13.47 13.74 -16.59
CA GLN A 17 14.07 13.43 -17.90
C GLN A 17 14.74 14.67 -18.56
N HIS A 18 14.85 15.77 -17.85
CA HIS A 18 15.42 17.05 -18.34
C HIS A 18 14.63 17.65 -19.54
N GLY A 19 13.36 17.27 -19.68
CA GLY A 19 12.46 17.81 -20.69
C GLY A 19 11.78 19.11 -20.25
N GLN A 20 10.86 19.60 -21.10
CA GLN A 20 10.12 20.83 -20.81
C GLN A 20 9.23 20.75 -19.56
N GLY A 21 8.74 19.56 -19.23
CA GLY A 21 7.92 19.31 -18.03
C GLY A 21 8.71 19.16 -16.74
N ASP A 22 10.02 19.05 -16.80
CA ASP A 22 10.89 18.93 -15.63
C ASP A 22 11.15 20.30 -15.01
N VAL A 23 10.27 20.71 -14.08
CA VAL A 23 10.35 22.04 -13.46
C VAL A 23 11.58 22.17 -12.57
N ILE A 24 12.01 21.06 -11.94
CA ILE A 24 13.20 21.06 -11.09
C ILE A 24 14.44 21.35 -11.93
N TYR A 25 14.62 20.65 -13.04
CA TYR A 25 15.75 20.86 -13.94
C TYR A 25 15.74 22.26 -14.58
N ASN A 26 14.56 22.77 -14.94
CA ASN A 26 14.42 24.08 -15.63
C ASN A 26 14.38 25.28 -14.67
N THR A 27 14.40 25.05 -13.35
CA THR A 27 14.45 26.12 -12.34
C THR A 27 15.85 26.21 -11.75
N PRO A 28 16.46 27.40 -11.66
CA PRO A 28 17.72 27.53 -10.96
C PRO A 28 17.63 27.09 -9.50
N THR A 29 18.48 26.16 -9.09
CA THR A 29 18.61 25.66 -7.72
C THR A 29 20.07 25.74 -7.28
N PRO A 30 20.64 26.96 -7.13
CA PRO A 30 22.09 27.13 -7.02
C PRO A 30 22.71 26.42 -5.83
N TYR A 31 21.99 26.24 -4.74
CA TYR A 31 22.55 25.55 -3.59
C TYR A 31 22.49 24.02 -3.74
N LEU A 32 21.40 23.47 -4.23
CA LEU A 32 21.33 22.03 -4.55
C LEU A 32 22.31 21.67 -5.67
N ASP A 33 22.44 22.49 -6.71
CA ASP A 33 23.46 22.32 -7.75
C ASP A 33 24.87 22.28 -7.17
N TYR A 34 25.17 23.18 -6.22
CA TYR A 34 26.43 23.17 -5.48
C TYR A 34 26.60 21.88 -4.69
N LEU A 35 25.56 21.41 -3.96
CA LEU A 35 25.65 20.16 -3.21
C LEU A 35 25.90 18.95 -4.11
N TYR A 36 25.25 18.88 -5.27
CA TYR A 36 25.53 17.82 -6.26
C TYR A 36 26.99 17.85 -6.75
N ALA A 37 27.58 19.05 -6.86
CA ALA A 37 28.96 19.17 -7.33
C ALA A 37 30.01 18.76 -6.28
N VAL A 38 29.71 18.91 -4.97
CA VAL A 38 30.69 18.73 -3.90
C VAL A 38 30.42 17.56 -2.96
N SER A 39 29.22 16.99 -2.97
CA SER A 39 28.80 15.92 -2.08
C SER A 39 28.67 14.58 -2.80
N ALA A 40 28.89 13.48 -2.08
CA ALA A 40 28.56 12.16 -2.57
C ALA A 40 27.05 12.08 -2.81
N HIS A 41 26.65 11.62 -3.99
CA HIS A 41 25.25 11.51 -4.34
C HIS A 41 24.95 10.28 -5.21
N SER A 42 23.70 9.82 -5.13
CA SER A 42 23.17 8.71 -5.88
C SER A 42 21.66 8.91 -6.05
N GLN A 43 20.96 7.87 -6.45
CA GLN A 43 19.51 7.89 -6.59
C GLN A 43 18.85 6.72 -5.88
N LEU A 44 17.58 6.92 -5.49
CA LEU A 44 16.74 5.90 -4.87
C LEU A 44 15.54 5.60 -5.75
N ASN A 45 15.20 4.30 -5.85
CA ASN A 45 13.91 3.88 -6.40
C ASN A 45 12.81 4.18 -5.37
N ALA A 46 11.75 4.84 -5.83
CA ALA A 46 10.66 5.33 -4.98
C ALA A 46 9.27 4.94 -5.50
N SER A 47 9.18 3.92 -6.36
CA SER A 47 7.93 3.46 -6.96
C SER A 47 7.88 1.94 -7.09
N GLY A 48 6.69 1.39 -7.38
CA GLY A 48 6.50 -0.03 -7.62
C GLY A 48 6.91 -0.91 -6.45
N GLU A 49 7.40 -2.11 -6.74
CA GLU A 49 7.76 -3.09 -5.71
C GLU A 49 8.89 -2.64 -4.78
N ASP A 50 9.73 -1.70 -5.20
CA ASP A 50 10.78 -1.12 -4.37
C ASP A 50 10.26 -0.33 -3.16
N VAL A 51 8.97 0.00 -3.16
CA VAL A 51 8.27 0.60 -2.02
C VAL A 51 7.05 -0.21 -1.56
N GLY A 52 6.93 -1.45 -2.02
CA GLY A 52 5.85 -2.37 -1.63
C GLY A 52 4.53 -2.14 -2.35
N LEU A 53 4.53 -1.39 -3.46
CA LEU A 53 3.39 -1.18 -4.36
C LEU A 53 3.45 -2.16 -5.55
N PRO A 54 2.33 -2.37 -6.27
CA PRO A 54 2.37 -3.09 -7.54
C PRO A 54 3.39 -2.52 -8.52
N ASP A 55 3.97 -3.36 -9.36
CA ASP A 55 4.88 -2.94 -10.41
C ASP A 55 4.25 -1.87 -11.31
N GLY A 56 5.03 -0.84 -11.68
CA GLY A 56 4.57 0.30 -12.48
C GLY A 56 3.66 1.30 -11.75
N GLN A 57 3.37 1.12 -10.47
CA GLN A 57 2.61 2.09 -9.68
C GLN A 57 3.54 3.16 -9.11
N MET A 58 3.16 4.44 -9.32
CA MET A 58 3.85 5.59 -8.74
C MET A 58 3.85 5.55 -7.22
N GLY A 59 4.98 5.92 -6.61
CA GLY A 59 5.07 6.14 -5.17
C GLY A 59 4.15 7.27 -4.70
N ASN A 60 3.97 7.35 -3.39
CA ASN A 60 3.23 8.42 -2.71
C ASN A 60 3.85 8.69 -1.35
N SER A 61 3.45 9.81 -0.73
CA SER A 61 4.08 10.25 0.52
C SER A 61 3.83 9.30 1.69
N GLU A 62 2.65 8.67 1.78
CA GLU A 62 2.32 7.73 2.85
C GLU A 62 3.23 6.51 2.81
N VAL A 63 3.28 5.85 1.67
CA VAL A 63 4.13 4.66 1.44
C VAL A 63 5.61 5.03 1.51
N GLY A 64 6.01 6.16 0.92
CA GLY A 64 7.40 6.63 0.94
C GLY A 64 7.92 6.83 2.35
N HIS A 65 7.22 7.62 3.17
CA HIS A 65 7.63 7.89 4.55
C HIS A 65 7.59 6.64 5.44
N LEU A 66 6.62 5.73 5.20
CA LEU A 66 6.56 4.45 5.89
C LEU A 66 7.81 3.60 5.62
N ASN A 67 8.22 3.45 4.36
CA ASN A 67 9.42 2.70 4.00
C ASN A 67 10.71 3.36 4.53
N ILE A 68 10.80 4.70 4.43
CA ILE A 68 11.93 5.47 4.96
C ILE A 68 12.10 5.22 6.46
N GLY A 69 11.03 5.37 7.23
CA GLY A 69 11.06 5.19 8.68
C GLY A 69 11.23 3.72 9.12
N ALA A 70 10.65 2.79 8.38
CA ALA A 70 10.73 1.35 8.67
C ALA A 70 12.12 0.75 8.38
N GLY A 71 12.92 1.38 7.50
CA GLY A 71 14.20 0.80 7.07
C GLY A 71 14.05 -0.55 6.35
N ARG A 72 12.90 -0.79 5.77
CA ARG A 72 12.56 -2.00 5.00
C ARG A 72 11.43 -1.72 4.05
N ILE A 73 11.25 -2.60 3.04
CA ILE A 73 10.07 -2.52 2.19
C ILE A 73 8.86 -3.04 2.97
N VAL A 74 7.85 -2.18 3.13
CA VAL A 74 6.56 -2.54 3.71
C VAL A 74 5.59 -2.81 2.57
N TYR A 75 5.36 -4.09 2.30
CA TYR A 75 4.50 -4.50 1.19
C TYR A 75 3.02 -4.26 1.49
N GLN A 76 2.30 -3.65 0.53
CA GLN A 76 0.84 -3.62 0.58
C GLN A 76 0.25 -5.03 0.42
N ASP A 77 -0.95 -5.24 0.93
CA ASP A 77 -1.60 -6.56 0.96
C ASP A 77 -1.61 -7.24 -0.41
N LEU A 78 -1.99 -6.53 -1.47
CA LEU A 78 -1.98 -7.07 -2.83
C LEU A 78 -0.60 -7.62 -3.23
N VAL A 79 0.45 -6.85 -3.01
CA VAL A 79 1.83 -7.23 -3.40
C VAL A 79 2.34 -8.37 -2.52
N LYS A 80 2.05 -8.33 -1.22
CA LYS A 80 2.41 -9.40 -0.27
C LYS A 80 1.80 -10.74 -0.69
N ILE A 81 0.51 -10.74 -1.04
CA ILE A 81 -0.19 -11.94 -1.47
C ILE A 81 0.30 -12.39 -2.85
N ASN A 82 0.51 -11.47 -3.81
CA ASN A 82 1.09 -11.77 -5.13
C ASN A 82 2.42 -12.50 -5.00
N ARG A 83 3.30 -11.99 -4.13
CA ARG A 83 4.62 -12.62 -3.87
C ARG A 83 4.47 -14.02 -3.29
N ALA A 84 3.61 -14.19 -2.28
CA ALA A 84 3.37 -15.49 -1.66
C ALA A 84 2.81 -16.53 -2.66
N CYS A 85 1.96 -16.09 -3.59
CA CYS A 85 1.46 -16.94 -4.68
C CYS A 85 2.56 -17.31 -5.68
N LYS A 86 3.40 -16.33 -6.06
CA LYS A 86 4.44 -16.50 -7.08
C LYS A 86 5.61 -17.36 -6.61
N ASP A 87 6.09 -17.16 -5.38
CA ASP A 87 7.22 -17.90 -4.82
C ASP A 87 6.81 -19.22 -4.13
N GLY A 88 5.50 -19.50 -4.05
CA GLY A 88 4.95 -20.69 -3.44
C GLY A 88 4.93 -20.67 -1.90
N SER A 89 5.33 -19.57 -1.25
CA SER A 89 5.30 -19.46 0.21
C SER A 89 3.89 -19.50 0.80
N ILE A 90 2.85 -19.25 -0.02
CA ILE A 90 1.46 -19.41 0.37
C ILE A 90 1.15 -20.84 0.89
N LEU A 91 1.83 -21.86 0.39
CA LEU A 91 1.70 -23.24 0.86
C LEU A 91 2.18 -23.45 2.30
N LYS A 92 3.01 -22.54 2.81
CA LYS A 92 3.52 -22.55 4.18
C LYS A 92 2.73 -21.61 5.10
N ASN A 93 1.76 -20.87 4.56
CA ASN A 93 0.91 -19.99 5.35
C ASN A 93 0.11 -20.82 6.36
N PRO A 94 0.18 -20.54 7.68
CA PRO A 94 -0.47 -21.36 8.71
C PRO A 94 -1.97 -21.52 8.51
N GLY A 95 -2.68 -20.49 8.05
CA GLY A 95 -4.12 -20.54 7.76
C GLY A 95 -4.42 -21.42 6.56
N ILE A 96 -3.60 -21.39 5.51
CA ILE A 96 -3.75 -22.29 4.35
C ILE A 96 -3.51 -23.74 4.76
N VAL A 97 -2.45 -24.01 5.52
CA VAL A 97 -2.17 -25.36 6.04
C VAL A 97 -3.34 -25.88 6.87
N ALA A 98 -3.90 -25.04 7.76
CA ALA A 98 -5.04 -25.41 8.59
C ALA A 98 -6.31 -25.64 7.76
N ALA A 99 -6.65 -24.74 6.86
CA ALA A 99 -7.88 -24.80 6.04
C ALA A 99 -7.91 -26.04 5.14
N TYR A 100 -6.86 -26.23 4.35
CA TYR A 100 -6.80 -27.34 3.39
C TYR A 100 -6.54 -28.68 4.09
N GLY A 101 -5.74 -28.68 5.15
CA GLY A 101 -5.52 -29.87 5.99
C GLY A 101 -6.81 -30.40 6.62
N TYR A 102 -7.58 -29.50 7.23
CA TYR A 102 -8.88 -29.83 7.81
C TYR A 102 -9.87 -30.39 6.76
N ALA A 103 -10.00 -29.71 5.61
CA ALA A 103 -10.87 -30.20 4.54
C ALA A 103 -10.48 -31.61 4.07
N LYS A 104 -9.17 -31.88 3.95
CA LYS A 104 -8.64 -33.18 3.57
C LYS A 104 -8.95 -34.26 4.62
N GLU A 105 -8.73 -33.96 5.88
CA GLU A 105 -8.91 -34.93 6.98
C GLU A 105 -10.37 -35.26 7.22
N THR A 106 -11.26 -34.29 7.06
CA THR A 106 -12.68 -34.44 7.40
C THR A 106 -13.57 -34.74 6.18
N GLY A 107 -13.07 -34.56 4.96
CA GLY A 107 -13.87 -34.68 3.74
C GLY A 107 -14.89 -33.53 3.56
N LYS A 108 -14.78 -32.45 4.35
CA LYS A 108 -15.65 -31.28 4.23
C LYS A 108 -15.32 -30.47 2.98
N LYS A 109 -16.29 -29.71 2.51
CA LYS A 109 -16.13 -28.80 1.35
C LYS A 109 -15.24 -27.63 1.71
N LEU A 110 -14.43 -27.19 0.75
CA LEU A 110 -13.67 -25.96 0.82
C LEU A 110 -14.22 -24.99 -0.24
N HIS A 111 -14.71 -23.87 0.24
CA HIS A 111 -15.29 -22.81 -0.58
C HIS A 111 -14.33 -21.65 -0.74
N LEU A 112 -14.08 -21.26 -1.98
CA LEU A 112 -13.38 -20.03 -2.35
C LEU A 112 -14.41 -19.04 -2.87
N MET A 113 -14.56 -17.89 -2.24
CA MET A 113 -15.56 -16.90 -2.69
C MET A 113 -14.94 -15.50 -2.74
N GLY A 114 -15.41 -14.69 -3.68
CA GLY A 114 -14.97 -13.29 -3.80
C GLY A 114 -15.09 -12.72 -5.19
N LEU A 115 -14.65 -11.48 -5.35
CA LEU A 115 -14.71 -10.77 -6.61
C LEU A 115 -13.79 -11.44 -7.63
N THR A 116 -14.38 -11.80 -8.78
CA THR A 116 -13.75 -12.60 -9.83
C THR A 116 -13.51 -11.73 -11.05
N SER A 117 -12.40 -10.98 -11.03
CA SER A 117 -12.01 -10.08 -12.11
C SER A 117 -10.50 -9.75 -12.07
N THR A 118 -10.02 -9.10 -13.12
CA THR A 118 -8.67 -8.57 -13.24
C THR A 118 -8.52 -7.13 -12.72
N GLY A 119 -9.55 -6.55 -12.12
CA GLY A 119 -9.56 -5.14 -11.68
C GLY A 119 -8.53 -4.81 -10.61
N GLY A 120 -8.15 -5.78 -9.77
CA GLY A 120 -7.07 -5.63 -8.78
C GLY A 120 -7.36 -4.66 -7.63
N VAL A 121 -8.63 -4.21 -7.47
CA VAL A 121 -9.03 -3.27 -6.41
C VAL A 121 -9.43 -3.98 -5.13
N HIS A 122 -10.18 -5.07 -5.23
CA HIS A 122 -10.69 -5.83 -4.07
C HIS A 122 -10.11 -7.23 -3.95
N SER A 123 -9.72 -7.81 -5.09
CA SER A 123 -9.26 -9.19 -5.22
C SER A 123 -8.34 -9.34 -6.44
N SER A 124 -7.79 -10.53 -6.63
CA SER A 124 -7.01 -10.89 -7.82
C SER A 124 -7.40 -12.28 -8.30
N LEU A 125 -7.57 -12.44 -9.63
CA LEU A 125 -7.75 -13.75 -10.25
C LEU A 125 -6.56 -14.67 -10.01
N ASP A 126 -5.34 -14.13 -10.02
CA ASP A 126 -4.12 -14.93 -9.77
C ASP A 126 -4.13 -15.56 -8.38
N HIS A 127 -4.65 -14.83 -7.38
CA HIS A 127 -4.84 -15.38 -6.04
C HIS A 127 -5.86 -16.52 -6.04
N LEU A 128 -7.01 -16.33 -6.71
CA LEU A 128 -8.03 -17.36 -6.82
C LEU A 128 -7.47 -18.61 -7.53
N PHE A 129 -6.80 -18.44 -8.64
CA PHE A 129 -6.21 -19.54 -9.40
C PHE A 129 -5.20 -20.32 -8.56
N LYS A 130 -4.32 -19.61 -7.83
CA LYS A 130 -3.37 -20.27 -6.93
C LYS A 130 -4.06 -21.04 -5.82
N LEU A 131 -5.11 -20.50 -5.21
CA LEU A 131 -5.87 -21.21 -4.16
C LEU A 131 -6.60 -22.45 -4.70
N ILE A 132 -7.09 -22.43 -5.94
CA ILE A 132 -7.64 -23.62 -6.61
C ILE A 132 -6.54 -24.67 -6.82
N GLU A 133 -5.38 -24.29 -7.31
CA GLU A 133 -4.21 -25.17 -7.50
C GLU A 133 -3.77 -25.82 -6.17
N VAL A 134 -3.75 -25.07 -5.07
CA VAL A 134 -3.44 -25.57 -3.73
C VAL A 134 -4.38 -26.73 -3.34
N GLY A 135 -5.67 -26.67 -3.73
CA GLY A 135 -6.62 -27.76 -3.51
C GLY A 135 -6.14 -29.07 -4.13
N LYS A 136 -5.65 -29.04 -5.35
CA LYS A 136 -5.07 -30.22 -6.02
C LYS A 136 -3.80 -30.71 -5.33
N GLU A 137 -2.91 -29.79 -4.92
CA GLU A 137 -1.68 -30.15 -4.19
C GLU A 137 -1.97 -30.88 -2.87
N TYR A 138 -3.06 -30.49 -2.18
CA TYR A 138 -3.55 -31.19 -0.99
C TYR A 138 -4.33 -32.47 -1.28
N GLY A 139 -4.67 -32.72 -2.55
CA GLY A 139 -5.47 -33.89 -2.96
C GLY A 139 -6.97 -33.75 -2.66
N LEU A 140 -7.50 -32.51 -2.67
CA LEU A 140 -8.92 -32.20 -2.48
C LEU A 140 -9.70 -32.42 -3.78
N LYS A 141 -9.82 -33.65 -4.21
CA LYS A 141 -10.58 -34.00 -5.41
C LYS A 141 -12.07 -33.78 -5.20
N ASP A 142 -12.70 -32.97 -6.05
CA ASP A 142 -14.13 -32.64 -6.01
C ASP A 142 -14.62 -32.03 -4.68
N GLN A 143 -13.72 -31.43 -3.87
CA GLN A 143 -14.06 -30.80 -2.60
C GLN A 143 -13.92 -29.27 -2.64
N VAL A 144 -13.32 -28.69 -3.70
CA VAL A 144 -13.12 -27.24 -3.86
C VAL A 144 -14.22 -26.65 -4.72
N PHE A 145 -14.93 -25.67 -4.15
CA PHE A 145 -16.06 -24.98 -4.79
C PHE A 145 -15.80 -23.49 -4.86
N VAL A 146 -15.96 -22.89 -6.04
CA VAL A 146 -15.71 -21.48 -6.29
C VAL A 146 -17.03 -20.73 -6.45
N HIS A 147 -17.22 -19.68 -5.66
CA HIS A 147 -18.35 -18.76 -5.74
C HIS A 147 -17.87 -17.44 -6.34
N CYS A 148 -18.26 -17.17 -7.57
CA CYS A 148 -17.77 -16.03 -8.35
C CYS A 148 -18.67 -14.81 -8.16
N PHE A 149 -18.12 -13.73 -7.60
CA PHE A 149 -18.80 -12.43 -7.57
C PHE A 149 -18.34 -11.61 -8.77
N MET A 150 -19.31 -11.19 -9.61
CA MET A 150 -19.00 -10.51 -10.87
C MET A 150 -18.80 -9.02 -10.66
N ASP A 151 -17.84 -8.42 -11.37
CA ASP A 151 -17.36 -7.06 -11.17
C ASP A 151 -18.17 -6.01 -11.97
N GLY A 152 -17.82 -5.75 -13.20
CA GLY A 152 -18.46 -4.76 -14.06
C GLY A 152 -18.36 -3.31 -13.61
N ARG A 153 -17.55 -3.03 -12.57
CA ARG A 153 -17.33 -1.70 -11.99
C ARG A 153 -15.88 -1.28 -12.06
N ASP A 154 -14.99 -2.17 -11.69
CA ASP A 154 -13.53 -1.99 -11.78
C ASP A 154 -12.99 -2.62 -13.09
N THR A 155 -13.84 -3.26 -13.86
CA THR A 155 -13.60 -3.85 -15.18
C THR A 155 -14.78 -3.55 -16.10
N ASP A 156 -14.62 -3.82 -17.41
CA ASP A 156 -15.70 -3.66 -18.40
C ASP A 156 -16.97 -4.43 -17.98
N PRO A 157 -18.15 -3.83 -18.11
CA PRO A 157 -19.42 -4.42 -17.66
C PRO A 157 -19.80 -5.77 -18.27
N LYS A 158 -19.17 -6.18 -19.35
CA LYS A 158 -19.42 -7.47 -20.04
C LYS A 158 -18.16 -8.34 -20.16
N SER A 159 -17.14 -8.10 -19.34
CA SER A 159 -15.90 -8.89 -19.31
C SER A 159 -16.01 -10.18 -18.49
N GLY A 160 -17.01 -10.28 -17.63
CA GLY A 160 -17.16 -11.36 -16.65
C GLY A 160 -17.29 -12.76 -17.26
N LYS A 161 -17.91 -12.91 -18.44
CA LYS A 161 -17.98 -14.19 -19.13
C LYS A 161 -16.59 -14.77 -19.40
N GLY A 162 -15.64 -13.93 -19.86
CA GLY A 162 -14.26 -14.34 -20.08
C GLY A 162 -13.56 -14.76 -18.78
N PHE A 163 -13.82 -14.07 -17.67
CA PHE A 163 -13.30 -14.48 -16.36
C PHE A 163 -13.85 -15.83 -15.90
N ILE A 164 -15.15 -16.10 -16.13
CA ILE A 164 -15.76 -17.40 -15.82
C ILE A 164 -15.16 -18.52 -16.67
N GLU A 165 -14.91 -18.26 -17.96
CA GLU A 165 -14.20 -19.21 -18.85
C GLU A 165 -12.82 -19.58 -18.31
N ASP A 166 -12.06 -18.60 -17.83
CA ASP A 166 -10.74 -18.83 -17.26
C ASP A 166 -10.80 -19.58 -15.92
N VAL A 167 -11.71 -19.19 -15.02
CA VAL A 167 -11.96 -19.93 -13.76
C VAL A 167 -12.36 -21.38 -14.04
N GLN A 168 -13.22 -21.62 -15.02
CA GLN A 168 -13.65 -22.98 -15.37
C GLN A 168 -12.46 -23.82 -15.84
N LYS A 169 -11.58 -23.31 -16.71
CA LYS A 169 -10.38 -24.01 -17.13
C LYS A 169 -9.47 -24.39 -15.97
N VAL A 170 -9.29 -23.47 -15.03
CA VAL A 170 -8.45 -23.73 -13.85
C VAL A 170 -9.11 -24.75 -12.92
N CYS A 171 -10.44 -24.67 -12.72
CA CYS A 171 -11.19 -25.64 -11.94
C CYS A 171 -11.08 -27.05 -12.54
N GLU A 172 -11.33 -27.20 -13.85
CA GLU A 172 -11.27 -28.48 -14.56
C GLU A 172 -9.86 -29.12 -14.46
N ALA A 173 -8.81 -28.31 -14.57
CA ALA A 173 -7.42 -28.77 -14.44
C ALA A 173 -7.05 -29.18 -13.01
N ASN A 174 -7.82 -28.78 -12.00
CA ASN A 174 -7.52 -28.97 -10.59
C ASN A 174 -8.63 -29.73 -9.80
N ASP A 175 -9.50 -30.44 -10.48
CA ASP A 175 -10.60 -31.22 -9.87
C ASP A 175 -11.47 -30.37 -8.91
N ALA A 176 -11.74 -29.12 -9.30
CA ALA A 176 -12.58 -28.17 -8.58
C ALA A 176 -13.81 -27.78 -9.41
N HIS A 177 -14.78 -27.07 -8.82
CA HIS A 177 -16.04 -26.72 -9.45
C HIS A 177 -16.42 -25.27 -9.22
N ILE A 178 -16.96 -24.59 -10.24
CA ILE A 178 -17.69 -23.34 -10.02
C ILE A 178 -19.06 -23.71 -9.43
N ALA A 179 -19.32 -23.27 -8.21
CA ALA A 179 -20.57 -23.55 -7.50
C ALA A 179 -21.67 -22.52 -7.79
N SER A 180 -21.30 -21.25 -7.92
CA SER A 180 -22.28 -20.18 -8.09
C SER A 180 -21.68 -18.92 -8.70
N ILE A 181 -22.55 -18.09 -9.28
CA ILE A 181 -22.23 -16.77 -9.82
C ILE A 181 -23.29 -15.77 -9.33
N ILE A 182 -22.83 -14.58 -8.90
CA ILE A 182 -23.71 -13.46 -8.56
C ILE A 182 -22.95 -12.14 -8.71
N GLY A 183 -23.66 -11.06 -9.07
CA GLY A 183 -23.05 -9.73 -9.19
C GLY A 183 -22.64 -9.13 -7.84
N ARG A 184 -21.59 -8.33 -7.86
CA ARG A 184 -21.08 -7.61 -6.67
C ARG A 184 -22.09 -6.67 -6.04
N PHE A 185 -23.07 -6.20 -6.80
CA PHE A 185 -24.17 -5.39 -6.30
C PHE A 185 -24.89 -6.06 -5.12
N TYR A 186 -24.99 -7.39 -5.14
CA TYR A 186 -25.60 -8.20 -4.08
C TYR A 186 -24.58 -8.68 -3.05
N ALA A 187 -23.50 -9.30 -3.52
CA ALA A 187 -22.53 -10.00 -2.65
C ALA A 187 -21.52 -9.08 -1.94
N MET A 188 -21.39 -7.84 -2.40
CA MET A 188 -20.39 -6.89 -1.92
C MET A 188 -21.00 -5.54 -1.56
N ASP A 189 -22.18 -5.56 -0.93
CA ASP A 189 -22.76 -4.36 -0.33
C ASP A 189 -21.90 -3.86 0.84
N ARG A 190 -21.97 -2.56 1.15
CA ARG A 190 -21.31 -1.92 2.29
C ARG A 190 -22.17 -0.87 2.98
N ASP A 191 -23.45 -0.79 2.58
CA ASP A 191 -24.39 0.23 3.03
C ASP A 191 -25.55 -0.38 3.85
N LYS A 192 -25.35 -1.60 4.38
CA LYS A 192 -26.34 -2.36 5.18
C LYS A 192 -27.68 -2.57 4.46
N ARG A 193 -27.57 -2.80 3.16
CA ARG A 193 -28.74 -3.18 2.34
C ARG A 193 -28.93 -4.69 2.42
N TRP A 194 -29.46 -5.14 3.55
CA TRP A 194 -29.56 -6.57 3.87
C TRP A 194 -30.36 -7.38 2.87
N ASN A 195 -31.34 -6.76 2.18
CA ASN A 195 -32.04 -7.39 1.08
C ASN A 195 -31.14 -7.81 -0.08
N ARG A 196 -30.07 -7.05 -0.36
CA ARG A 196 -29.05 -7.43 -1.36
C ARG A 196 -28.18 -8.56 -0.85
N VAL A 197 -27.65 -8.41 0.37
CA VAL A 197 -26.83 -9.44 1.03
C VAL A 197 -27.58 -10.76 1.13
N LYS A 198 -28.89 -10.72 1.38
CA LYS A 198 -29.77 -11.89 1.42
C LYS A 198 -29.76 -12.69 0.12
N GLU A 199 -29.78 -12.03 -1.04
CA GLU A 199 -29.70 -12.71 -2.34
C GLU A 199 -28.41 -13.53 -2.48
N ALA A 200 -27.27 -12.97 -2.04
CA ALA A 200 -26.00 -13.70 -2.03
C ALA A 200 -25.99 -14.80 -0.97
N TYR A 201 -26.49 -14.53 0.23
CA TYR A 201 -26.61 -15.51 1.29
C TYR A 201 -27.44 -16.73 0.87
N ASP A 202 -28.62 -16.52 0.32
CA ASP A 202 -29.51 -17.58 -0.12
C ASP A 202 -28.88 -18.44 -1.23
N LEU A 203 -28.16 -17.81 -2.14
CA LEU A 203 -27.41 -18.53 -3.16
C LEU A 203 -26.31 -19.41 -2.55
N LEU A 204 -25.50 -18.84 -1.66
CA LEU A 204 -24.34 -19.53 -1.07
C LEU A 204 -24.74 -20.67 -0.15
N VAL A 205 -25.80 -20.51 0.65
CA VAL A 205 -26.22 -21.43 1.71
C VAL A 205 -27.30 -22.41 1.25
N GLU A 206 -28.23 -21.95 0.42
CA GLU A 206 -29.40 -22.76 0.02
C GLU A 206 -29.43 -23.10 -1.48
N GLY A 207 -28.48 -22.60 -2.27
CA GLY A 207 -28.45 -22.81 -3.72
C GLY A 207 -29.64 -22.14 -4.46
N LYS A 208 -30.27 -21.13 -3.85
CA LYS A 208 -31.36 -20.39 -4.46
C LYS A 208 -30.86 -19.51 -5.60
N GLY A 209 -31.51 -19.56 -6.71
CA GLY A 209 -31.21 -18.79 -7.92
C GLY A 209 -31.57 -19.55 -9.20
N LYS A 210 -31.16 -18.99 -10.33
CA LYS A 210 -31.27 -19.65 -11.63
C LYS A 210 -30.43 -20.93 -11.61
N GLN A 211 -31.02 -22.08 -11.92
CA GLN A 211 -30.28 -23.33 -11.98
C GLN A 211 -29.63 -23.48 -13.38
N ALA A 212 -28.35 -23.74 -13.41
CA ALA A 212 -27.56 -23.92 -14.62
C ALA A 212 -26.53 -25.04 -14.45
N THR A 213 -26.17 -25.70 -15.54
CA THR A 213 -25.08 -26.68 -15.59
C THR A 213 -23.87 -26.16 -16.36
N ASP A 214 -24.07 -25.17 -17.22
CA ASP A 214 -23.05 -24.47 -18.00
C ASP A 214 -23.00 -23.01 -17.52
N MET A 215 -21.97 -22.70 -16.72
CA MET A 215 -21.85 -21.40 -16.07
C MET A 215 -21.44 -20.30 -17.06
N VAL A 216 -20.67 -20.63 -18.10
CA VAL A 216 -20.30 -19.70 -19.17
C VAL A 216 -21.52 -19.30 -20.00
N LYS A 217 -22.34 -20.29 -20.36
CA LYS A 217 -23.61 -20.06 -21.07
C LYS A 217 -24.56 -19.22 -20.22
N ALA A 218 -24.66 -19.50 -18.92
CA ALA A 218 -25.52 -18.74 -18.02
C ALA A 218 -25.12 -17.25 -17.93
N MET A 219 -23.82 -16.92 -18.01
CA MET A 219 -23.35 -15.54 -18.13
C MET A 219 -23.78 -14.90 -19.45
N GLN A 220 -23.70 -15.61 -20.58
CA GLN A 220 -24.17 -15.10 -21.85
C GLN A 220 -25.67 -14.81 -21.82
N GLU A 221 -26.46 -15.72 -21.25
CA GLU A 221 -27.90 -15.54 -21.10
C GLU A 221 -28.26 -14.29 -20.26
N SER A 222 -27.44 -13.97 -19.23
CA SER A 222 -27.60 -12.73 -18.48
C SER A 222 -27.40 -11.50 -19.37
N TYR A 223 -26.36 -11.51 -20.21
CA TYR A 223 -26.11 -10.40 -21.15
C TYR A 223 -27.21 -10.27 -22.22
N ASP A 224 -27.77 -11.39 -22.66
CA ASP A 224 -28.89 -11.40 -23.61
C ASP A 224 -30.16 -10.78 -23.01
N GLU A 225 -30.26 -10.78 -21.68
CA GLU A 225 -31.32 -10.13 -20.91
C GLU A 225 -30.95 -8.68 -20.49
N ASP A 226 -29.90 -8.08 -21.08
CA ASP A 226 -29.34 -6.76 -20.72
C ASP A 226 -28.91 -6.61 -19.26
N VAL A 227 -28.58 -7.71 -18.58
CA VAL A 227 -28.04 -7.72 -17.24
C VAL A 227 -26.52 -7.89 -17.29
N THR A 228 -25.77 -6.84 -16.93
CA THR A 228 -24.32 -6.82 -16.95
C THR A 228 -23.71 -7.34 -15.64
N ASP A 229 -22.41 -7.52 -15.62
CA ASP A 229 -21.65 -8.19 -14.54
C ASP A 229 -22.04 -7.75 -13.14
N GLU A 230 -22.02 -6.44 -12.85
CA GLU A 230 -22.32 -5.91 -11.52
C GLU A 230 -23.67 -6.38 -10.97
N PHE A 231 -24.66 -6.57 -11.86
CA PHE A 231 -26.05 -6.83 -11.52
C PHE A 231 -26.51 -8.27 -11.82
N VAL A 232 -25.58 -9.16 -12.20
CA VAL A 232 -25.91 -10.56 -12.45
C VAL A 232 -26.63 -11.16 -11.25
N LYS A 233 -27.85 -11.67 -11.49
CA LYS A 233 -28.64 -12.33 -10.46
C LYS A 233 -28.05 -13.68 -10.09
N ALA A 234 -28.44 -14.19 -8.93
CA ALA A 234 -27.98 -15.47 -8.42
C ALA A 234 -28.11 -16.61 -9.44
N ILE A 235 -27.03 -17.28 -9.75
CA ILE A 235 -26.93 -18.47 -10.60
C ILE A 235 -26.27 -19.59 -9.80
N HIS A 236 -26.96 -20.71 -9.65
CA HIS A 236 -26.45 -21.89 -8.96
C HIS A 236 -26.09 -22.99 -9.96
N ASN A 237 -24.92 -23.60 -9.77
CA ASN A 237 -24.52 -24.77 -10.56
C ASN A 237 -25.20 -26.02 -10.03
N SER A 238 -26.27 -26.46 -10.72
CA SER A 238 -27.05 -27.62 -10.33
C SER A 238 -26.34 -28.98 -10.57
N SER A 239 -25.19 -28.97 -11.27
CA SER A 239 -24.37 -30.16 -11.45
C SER A 239 -23.34 -30.39 -10.35
N ALA A 240 -23.21 -29.45 -9.41
CA ALA A 240 -22.26 -29.51 -8.31
C ALA A 240 -22.94 -29.09 -6.99
N ASP A 241 -22.91 -29.93 -5.98
CA ASP A 241 -23.43 -29.60 -4.62
C ASP A 241 -22.44 -28.71 -3.88
N GLY A 242 -22.39 -27.43 -4.28
CA GLY A 242 -21.47 -26.43 -3.78
C GLY A 242 -22.06 -25.47 -2.73
N THR A 243 -23.19 -25.80 -2.10
CA THR A 243 -23.73 -24.98 -1.01
C THR A 243 -22.87 -25.07 0.25
N ILE A 244 -22.75 -23.93 0.96
CA ILE A 244 -21.98 -23.83 2.22
C ILE A 244 -22.81 -24.41 3.35
N GLY A 245 -22.25 -25.40 4.03
CA GLY A 245 -22.90 -26.11 5.13
C GLY A 245 -22.10 -26.10 6.43
N GLU A 246 -22.70 -26.70 7.47
CA GLU A 246 -22.08 -26.84 8.79
C GLU A 246 -20.73 -27.58 8.71
N GLY A 247 -19.70 -27.01 9.34
CA GLY A 247 -18.36 -27.58 9.40
C GLY A 247 -17.55 -27.43 8.11
N ASP A 248 -18.06 -26.75 7.08
CA ASP A 248 -17.29 -26.49 5.86
C ASP A 248 -16.19 -25.43 6.08
N VAL A 249 -15.29 -25.35 5.13
CA VAL A 249 -14.23 -24.33 5.09
C VAL A 249 -14.61 -23.26 4.07
N VAL A 250 -14.46 -21.99 4.45
CA VAL A 250 -14.64 -20.85 3.56
C VAL A 250 -13.41 -19.97 3.56
N ILE A 251 -12.90 -19.63 2.40
CA ILE A 251 -11.88 -18.61 2.20
C ILE A 251 -12.49 -17.48 1.38
N PHE A 252 -12.61 -16.29 1.96
CA PHE A 252 -13.00 -15.08 1.24
C PHE A 252 -11.75 -14.42 0.67
N ILE A 253 -11.60 -14.44 -0.66
CA ILE A 253 -10.36 -14.05 -1.36
C ILE A 253 -10.12 -12.54 -1.46
N ASN A 254 -11.08 -11.70 -1.09
CA ASN A 254 -10.93 -10.26 -1.13
C ASN A 254 -9.87 -9.80 -0.12
N PHE A 255 -8.88 -9.04 -0.58
CA PHE A 255 -7.86 -8.43 0.29
C PHE A 255 -8.27 -7.03 0.76
N ARG A 256 -9.30 -6.40 0.19
CA ARG A 256 -9.88 -5.15 0.67
C ARG A 256 -11.14 -5.44 1.49
N ASN A 257 -11.20 -4.83 2.68
CA ASN A 257 -12.14 -5.20 3.72
C ASN A 257 -13.55 -4.58 3.59
N ASP A 258 -13.67 -3.37 3.02
CA ASP A 258 -14.88 -2.54 3.13
C ASP A 258 -16.16 -3.21 2.59
N ARG A 259 -16.05 -4.06 1.55
CA ARG A 259 -17.15 -4.75 0.91
C ARG A 259 -17.23 -6.26 1.24
N ALA A 260 -16.32 -6.75 2.07
CA ALA A 260 -16.34 -8.14 2.52
C ALA A 260 -16.99 -8.32 3.91
N LYS A 261 -17.19 -7.23 4.65
CA LYS A 261 -17.67 -7.26 6.05
C LYS A 261 -19.07 -7.82 6.19
N GLU A 262 -20.04 -7.35 5.41
CA GLU A 262 -21.46 -7.67 5.62
C GLU A 262 -21.75 -9.14 5.36
N LEU A 263 -21.24 -9.70 4.27
CA LEU A 263 -21.42 -11.12 3.98
C LEU A 263 -20.71 -12.01 5.02
N THR A 264 -19.52 -11.62 5.46
CA THR A 264 -18.81 -12.29 6.57
C THR A 264 -19.62 -12.22 7.86
N GLN A 265 -20.21 -11.07 8.17
CA GLN A 265 -21.03 -10.87 9.36
C GLN A 265 -22.22 -11.83 9.43
N VAL A 266 -23.00 -11.94 8.34
CA VAL A 266 -24.19 -12.79 8.34
C VAL A 266 -23.87 -14.28 8.29
N LEU A 267 -22.71 -14.68 7.77
CA LEU A 267 -22.29 -16.07 7.76
C LEU A 267 -21.68 -16.52 9.11
N THR A 268 -21.07 -15.58 9.89
CA THR A 268 -20.23 -15.99 11.03
C THR A 268 -20.47 -15.25 12.35
N GLN A 269 -21.02 -14.01 12.33
CA GLN A 269 -21.03 -13.15 13.52
C GLN A 269 -22.41 -12.92 14.12
N GLN A 270 -23.43 -12.75 13.29
CA GLN A 270 -24.72 -12.29 13.77
C GLN A 270 -25.89 -12.94 13.03
N ASP A 271 -26.76 -13.62 13.79
CA ASP A 271 -28.06 -14.04 13.28
C ASP A 271 -28.96 -12.84 13.01
N MET A 272 -29.61 -12.84 11.87
CA MET A 272 -30.57 -11.83 11.44
C MET A 272 -31.90 -12.53 11.03
N PRO A 273 -32.65 -13.08 11.98
CA PRO A 273 -33.81 -13.91 11.68
C PRO A 273 -34.96 -13.15 10.98
N GLU A 274 -35.10 -11.84 11.24
CA GLU A 274 -36.05 -10.98 10.54
C GLU A 274 -35.72 -10.81 9.05
N GLU A 275 -34.46 -10.95 8.68
CA GLU A 275 -33.98 -10.94 7.31
C GLU A 275 -33.84 -12.37 6.75
N GLY A 276 -34.12 -13.39 7.55
CA GLY A 276 -34.01 -14.80 7.17
C GLY A 276 -32.58 -15.27 6.95
N MET A 277 -31.62 -14.72 7.67
CA MET A 277 -30.21 -15.10 7.64
C MET A 277 -29.74 -15.57 9.00
N HIS A 278 -28.96 -16.66 9.03
CA HIS A 278 -28.41 -17.24 10.24
C HIS A 278 -26.94 -17.57 10.04
N THR A 279 -26.15 -17.43 11.09
CA THR A 279 -24.75 -17.87 11.09
C THR A 279 -24.66 -19.39 10.88
N ILE A 280 -23.65 -19.82 10.16
CA ILE A 280 -23.40 -21.24 9.89
C ILE A 280 -22.58 -21.84 11.03
N LYS A 281 -23.12 -22.90 11.65
CA LYS A 281 -22.48 -23.54 12.77
C LYS A 281 -21.18 -24.24 12.35
N ASP A 282 -20.15 -24.11 13.23
CA ASP A 282 -18.85 -24.77 13.09
C ASP A 282 -18.16 -24.48 11.72
N LEU A 283 -18.44 -23.33 11.12
CA LEU A 283 -17.81 -22.90 9.88
C LEU A 283 -16.35 -22.49 10.11
N HIS A 284 -15.44 -23.11 9.37
CA HIS A 284 -14.02 -22.73 9.37
C HIS A 284 -13.80 -21.61 8.37
N TYR A 285 -13.85 -20.36 8.86
CA TYR A 285 -13.89 -19.19 8.01
C TYR A 285 -12.57 -18.42 8.04
N TYR A 286 -12.01 -18.18 6.84
CA TYR A 286 -10.76 -17.47 6.63
C TYR A 286 -10.98 -16.20 5.81
N CYS A 287 -10.58 -15.07 6.37
CA CYS A 287 -10.50 -13.79 5.66
C CYS A 287 -9.11 -13.68 5.03
N MET A 288 -9.01 -13.22 3.79
CA MET A 288 -7.70 -12.99 3.16
C MET A 288 -6.85 -12.00 3.97
N THR A 289 -7.47 -10.91 4.42
CA THR A 289 -6.90 -9.86 5.28
C THR A 289 -7.86 -9.58 6.43
N PRO A 290 -7.50 -8.82 7.47
CA PRO A 290 -8.42 -8.45 8.55
C PRO A 290 -9.59 -7.63 8.02
N TYR A 291 -10.83 -8.13 8.15
CA TYR A 291 -12.02 -7.39 7.71
C TYR A 291 -12.58 -6.48 8.80
N ASP A 292 -12.62 -6.96 10.02
CA ASP A 292 -13.04 -6.17 11.19
C ASP A 292 -12.35 -6.71 12.45
N ALA A 293 -11.81 -5.80 13.26
CA ALA A 293 -11.12 -6.17 14.50
C ALA A 293 -12.04 -6.80 15.56
N ASN A 294 -13.35 -6.63 15.43
CA ASN A 294 -14.34 -7.18 16.35
C ASN A 294 -14.85 -8.57 15.96
N PHE A 295 -14.53 -9.05 14.75
CA PHE A 295 -14.97 -10.37 14.31
C PHE A 295 -14.30 -11.47 15.14
N LYS A 296 -15.10 -12.45 15.55
CA LYS A 296 -14.67 -13.59 16.38
C LYS A 296 -14.86 -14.90 15.62
N GLY A 297 -14.01 -15.89 15.90
CA GLY A 297 -14.12 -17.21 15.29
C GLY A 297 -13.85 -17.22 13.80
N VAL A 298 -13.16 -16.22 13.28
CA VAL A 298 -12.64 -16.15 11.92
C VAL A 298 -11.12 -16.05 11.96
N ASP A 299 -10.45 -16.73 11.06
CA ASP A 299 -9.01 -16.66 10.90
C ASP A 299 -8.63 -15.68 9.78
N VAL A 300 -7.40 -15.18 9.80
CA VAL A 300 -6.87 -14.25 8.80
C VAL A 300 -5.63 -14.85 8.17
N LEU A 301 -5.62 -14.98 6.84
CA LEU A 301 -4.50 -15.57 6.11
C LEU A 301 -3.28 -14.65 6.07
N PHE A 302 -3.51 -13.37 5.86
CA PHE A 302 -2.48 -12.32 5.84
C PHE A 302 -2.83 -11.24 6.86
N PRO A 303 -2.45 -11.43 8.14
CA PRO A 303 -2.70 -10.46 9.19
C PRO A 303 -1.93 -9.17 8.93
N LYS A 304 -2.45 -8.07 9.47
CA LYS A 304 -1.73 -6.79 9.45
C LYS A 304 -0.48 -6.92 10.32
N GLU A 305 0.66 -6.71 9.73
CA GLU A 305 1.91 -6.68 10.47
C GLU A 305 2.08 -5.31 11.15
N ASN A 306 2.50 -5.32 12.41
CA ASN A 306 2.99 -4.12 13.06
C ASN A 306 4.36 -3.80 12.48
N VAL A 307 4.57 -2.54 12.15
CA VAL A 307 5.88 -2.06 11.70
C VAL A 307 6.68 -1.66 12.95
N GLU A 308 7.32 -2.65 13.56
CA GLU A 308 8.17 -2.46 14.73
C GLU A 308 9.60 -2.08 14.34
N ASP A 309 10.38 -1.59 15.31
CA ASP A 309 11.77 -1.15 15.12
C ASP A 309 11.92 -0.15 13.96
N THR A 310 10.94 0.77 13.81
CA THR A 310 11.14 1.93 12.95
C THR A 310 12.30 2.78 13.48
N LEU A 311 12.88 3.63 12.64
CA LEU A 311 13.98 4.49 13.05
C LEU A 311 13.64 5.30 14.32
N GLY A 312 12.45 5.90 14.37
CA GLY A 312 11.99 6.65 15.55
C GLY A 312 11.87 5.79 16.80
N GLU A 313 11.30 4.59 16.69
CA GLU A 313 11.19 3.64 17.79
C GLU A 313 12.56 3.17 18.27
N TYR A 314 13.43 2.80 17.36
CA TYR A 314 14.74 2.26 17.68
C TYR A 314 15.64 3.32 18.34
N LEU A 315 15.63 4.56 17.83
CA LEU A 315 16.34 5.67 18.47
C LEU A 315 15.83 5.94 19.89
N SER A 316 14.51 5.87 20.09
CA SER A 316 13.91 6.01 21.44
C SER A 316 14.39 4.89 22.38
N LYS A 317 14.38 3.62 21.94
CA LYS A 317 14.92 2.49 22.71
C LYS A 317 16.39 2.67 23.12
N LEU A 318 17.16 3.40 22.30
CA LEU A 318 18.56 3.74 22.59
C LEU A 318 18.74 5.04 23.40
N GLY A 319 17.65 5.66 23.85
CA GLY A 319 17.66 6.91 24.63
C GLY A 319 18.12 8.13 23.83
N LYS A 320 18.01 8.09 22.49
CA LYS A 320 18.36 9.20 21.61
C LYS A 320 17.24 10.23 21.54
N LYS A 321 17.60 11.51 21.46
CA LYS A 321 16.65 12.60 21.25
C LYS A 321 16.45 12.87 19.78
N GLN A 322 15.19 13.03 19.37
CA GLN A 322 14.84 13.23 17.97
C GLN A 322 13.80 14.32 17.79
N LEU A 323 13.84 15.02 16.66
CA LEU A 323 12.90 16.04 16.26
C LEU A 323 12.27 15.69 14.92
N HIS A 324 10.95 15.71 14.85
CA HIS A 324 10.18 15.55 13.61
C HIS A 324 9.45 16.85 13.30
N THR A 325 9.63 17.39 12.11
CA THR A 325 9.02 18.67 11.72
C THR A 325 8.57 18.72 10.27
N ALA A 326 7.42 19.33 10.08
CA ALA A 326 6.83 19.64 8.78
C ALA A 326 5.72 20.69 8.92
N GLU A 327 5.25 21.21 7.82
CA GLU A 327 3.97 21.93 7.79
C GLU A 327 2.77 20.97 7.75
N THR A 328 1.53 21.46 8.01
CA THR A 328 0.31 20.66 8.22
C THR A 328 0.11 19.55 7.20
N GLU A 329 0.31 19.84 5.90
CA GLU A 329 0.06 18.90 4.80
C GLU A 329 0.96 17.64 4.87
N LYS A 330 2.13 17.76 5.48
CA LYS A 330 3.12 16.67 5.58
C LYS A 330 3.48 16.28 7.02
N TYR A 331 2.77 16.83 8.00
CA TYR A 331 3.04 16.50 9.40
C TYR A 331 2.78 15.03 9.74
N ALA A 332 1.67 14.47 9.26
CA ALA A 332 1.38 13.05 9.46
C ALA A 332 2.43 12.13 8.79
N HIS A 333 3.05 12.59 7.71
CA HIS A 333 4.04 11.80 6.99
C HIS A 333 5.34 11.64 7.80
N VAL A 334 5.84 12.71 8.40
CA VAL A 334 7.05 12.65 9.26
C VAL A 334 6.76 12.13 10.67
N THR A 335 5.52 11.91 11.05
CA THR A 335 5.11 11.40 12.37
C THR A 335 4.45 10.03 12.26
N PHE A 336 3.16 9.97 11.96
CA PHE A 336 2.39 8.73 11.91
C PHE A 336 2.99 7.69 10.95
N PHE A 337 3.18 8.05 9.67
CA PHE A 337 3.69 7.10 8.67
C PHE A 337 5.15 6.75 8.90
N PHE A 338 5.99 7.72 9.20
CA PHE A 338 7.40 7.50 9.51
C PHE A 338 7.60 6.60 10.73
N ASN A 339 6.71 6.69 11.71
CA ASN A 339 6.69 5.86 12.92
C ASN A 339 5.90 4.54 12.75
N GLY A 340 5.68 4.08 11.52
CA GLY A 340 5.07 2.77 11.28
C GLY A 340 3.57 2.68 11.57
N GLY A 341 2.86 3.80 11.56
CA GLY A 341 1.43 3.88 11.88
C GLY A 341 1.14 4.20 13.35
N ARG A 342 2.14 4.70 14.09
CA ARG A 342 1.97 5.13 15.48
C ARG A 342 1.70 6.63 15.57
N GLU A 343 0.57 6.98 16.18
CA GLU A 343 0.17 8.39 16.37
C GLU A 343 0.93 9.08 17.50
N ALA A 344 1.08 8.41 18.64
CA ALA A 344 1.76 8.97 19.81
C ALA A 344 3.28 9.07 19.60
N PRO A 345 3.92 10.18 19.99
CA PRO A 345 5.38 10.29 19.95
C PRO A 345 6.06 9.21 20.80
N TYR A 346 7.26 8.85 20.42
CA TYR A 346 8.13 8.00 21.24
C TYR A 346 8.79 8.83 22.36
N GLU A 347 9.31 8.16 23.36
CA GLU A 347 10.11 8.84 24.39
C GLU A 347 11.35 9.48 23.74
N GLY A 348 11.58 10.77 24.04
CA GLY A 348 12.66 11.55 23.42
C GLY A 348 12.35 12.08 22.01
N GLU A 349 11.13 11.92 21.52
CA GLU A 349 10.66 12.49 20.26
C GLU A 349 9.89 13.79 20.50
N ASP A 350 10.44 14.89 20.01
CA ASP A 350 9.77 16.17 19.94
C ASP A 350 9.22 16.41 18.52
N ARG A 351 8.16 17.20 18.43
CA ARG A 351 7.47 17.50 17.17
C ARG A 351 7.25 19.00 17.02
N ILE A 352 7.57 19.53 15.83
CA ILE A 352 7.24 20.91 15.46
C ILE A 352 6.27 20.87 14.27
N LEU A 353 5.05 21.30 14.51
CA LEU A 353 4.04 21.51 13.46
C LEU A 353 4.00 22.99 13.08
N VAL A 354 4.12 23.28 11.79
CA VAL A 354 3.91 24.61 11.22
C VAL A 354 2.59 24.60 10.44
N PRO A 355 1.64 25.50 10.70
CA PRO A 355 0.42 25.56 9.92
C PRO A 355 0.68 25.85 8.44
N SER A 356 0.10 25.06 7.54
CA SER A 356 0.08 25.38 6.12
C SER A 356 -0.78 26.60 5.83
N PRO A 357 -0.50 27.39 4.76
CA PRO A 357 -1.29 28.55 4.43
C PRO A 357 -2.73 28.20 4.06
N LYS A 358 -3.68 29.00 4.54
CA LYS A 358 -5.12 28.82 4.26
C LYS A 358 -5.48 29.45 2.90
N VAL A 359 -5.08 28.79 1.82
CA VAL A 359 -5.40 29.14 0.44
C VAL A 359 -6.23 28.04 -0.23
N ALA A 360 -6.97 28.38 -1.27
CA ALA A 360 -7.80 27.40 -1.98
C ALA A 360 -6.94 26.33 -2.69
N THR A 361 -5.85 26.78 -3.31
CA THR A 361 -4.85 25.93 -3.98
C THR A 361 -3.47 26.54 -3.77
N TYR A 362 -2.43 25.70 -3.71
CA TYR A 362 -1.08 26.15 -3.33
C TYR A 362 -0.29 26.86 -4.43
N ASP A 363 -0.81 26.93 -5.66
CA ASP A 363 -0.31 27.84 -6.70
C ASP A 363 -0.49 29.32 -6.34
N LEU A 364 -1.45 29.62 -5.46
CA LEU A 364 -1.67 30.98 -4.94
C LEU A 364 -0.60 31.38 -3.90
N LYS A 365 0.06 30.41 -3.28
CA LYS A 365 1.16 30.64 -2.33
C LYS A 365 2.20 29.51 -2.45
N PRO A 366 3.04 29.49 -3.50
CA PRO A 366 3.93 28.38 -3.81
C PRO A 366 5.02 28.11 -2.75
N GLU A 367 5.47 29.13 -2.03
CA GLU A 367 6.38 28.97 -0.91
C GLU A 367 5.75 28.25 0.27
N MET A 368 4.43 28.13 0.31
CA MET A 368 3.68 27.54 1.40
C MET A 368 4.15 28.05 2.76
N SER A 369 4.54 27.17 3.69
CA SER A 369 5.13 27.54 4.96
C SER A 369 6.62 27.16 5.07
N ALA A 370 7.29 26.92 3.94
CA ALA A 370 8.67 26.44 3.92
C ALA A 370 9.64 27.35 4.70
N TYR A 371 9.52 28.66 4.57
CA TYR A 371 10.39 29.58 5.31
C TYR A 371 10.16 29.54 6.81
N GLU A 372 8.92 29.39 7.28
CA GLU A 372 8.63 29.24 8.71
C GLU A 372 9.12 27.89 9.26
N VAL A 373 8.94 26.80 8.50
CA VAL A 373 9.52 25.47 8.84
C VAL A 373 11.04 25.60 8.97
N LYS A 374 11.68 26.23 7.99
CA LYS A 374 13.13 26.48 7.99
C LYS A 374 13.56 27.29 9.22
N ASP A 375 12.86 28.38 9.55
CA ASP A 375 13.23 29.25 10.69
C ASP A 375 13.15 28.52 12.02
N LYS A 376 12.07 27.75 12.24
CA LYS A 376 11.90 26.93 13.46
C LYS A 376 12.95 25.81 13.54
N LEU A 377 13.22 25.17 12.41
CA LEU A 377 14.22 24.10 12.32
C LEU A 377 15.64 24.62 12.59
N VAL A 378 16.01 25.74 12.00
CA VAL A 378 17.31 26.39 12.24
C VAL A 378 17.47 26.79 13.73
N GLY A 379 16.40 27.27 14.35
CA GLY A 379 16.35 27.52 15.78
C GLY A 379 16.64 26.25 16.60
N ALA A 380 15.93 25.18 16.31
CA ALA A 380 16.08 23.89 17.01
C ALA A 380 17.48 23.27 16.79
N ILE A 381 18.04 23.37 15.59
CA ILE A 381 19.41 22.90 15.31
C ILE A 381 20.43 23.65 16.18
N LYS A 382 20.29 24.97 16.34
CA LYS A 382 21.18 25.80 17.14
C LYS A 382 21.13 25.50 18.64
N GLU A 383 20.00 24.98 19.13
CA GLU A 383 19.88 24.54 20.54
C GLU A 383 20.70 23.29 20.84
N ASP A 384 21.10 22.56 19.81
CA ASP A 384 22.03 21.41 19.90
C ASP A 384 21.54 20.27 20.81
N MET A 385 20.22 20.04 20.85
CA MET A 385 19.61 19.08 21.78
C MET A 385 19.35 17.71 21.16
N TYR A 386 19.28 17.62 19.83
CA TYR A 386 18.82 16.41 19.13
C TYR A 386 19.98 15.62 18.53
N ASP A 387 19.90 14.30 18.65
CA ASP A 387 20.79 13.36 17.97
C ASP A 387 20.36 13.12 16.51
N PHE A 388 19.05 13.15 16.26
CA PHE A 388 18.45 12.95 14.96
C PHE A 388 17.33 13.98 14.69
N ILE A 389 17.29 14.48 13.47
CA ILE A 389 16.24 15.39 13.01
C ILE A 389 15.72 14.91 11.67
N VAL A 390 14.40 14.88 11.50
CA VAL A 390 13.73 14.69 10.19
C VAL A 390 12.85 15.89 9.88
N VAL A 391 12.98 16.41 8.66
CA VAL A 391 12.14 17.50 8.12
C VAL A 391 11.60 17.13 6.75
N ASN A 392 10.36 17.54 6.49
CA ASN A 392 9.74 17.47 5.17
C ASN A 392 9.40 18.88 4.69
N PHE A 393 9.80 19.20 3.45
CA PHE A 393 9.36 20.38 2.70
C PHE A 393 8.31 19.94 1.68
N ALA A 394 7.08 20.39 1.86
CA ALA A 394 5.89 19.95 1.13
C ALA A 394 5.79 20.47 -0.32
N ASN A 395 6.55 21.48 -0.66
CA ASN A 395 6.30 22.35 -1.80
C ASN A 395 6.28 21.64 -3.16
N GLY A 396 7.25 20.76 -3.44
CA GLY A 396 7.37 20.09 -4.74
C GLY A 396 6.14 19.24 -5.06
N ASP A 397 5.61 18.56 -4.06
CA ASP A 397 4.41 17.73 -4.19
C ASP A 397 3.14 18.57 -4.22
N MET A 398 2.90 19.36 -3.18
CA MET A 398 1.64 20.06 -3.00
C MET A 398 1.38 21.11 -4.10
N VAL A 399 2.41 21.85 -4.52
CA VAL A 399 2.30 22.77 -5.66
C VAL A 399 2.31 22.00 -6.98
N GLY A 400 3.05 20.89 -7.06
CA GLY A 400 3.05 19.99 -8.21
C GLY A 400 1.64 19.51 -8.58
N HIS A 401 0.83 19.16 -7.60
CA HIS A 401 -0.56 18.74 -7.79
C HIS A 401 -1.46 19.81 -8.44
N THR A 402 -1.07 21.08 -8.43
CA THR A 402 -1.83 22.15 -9.10
C THR A 402 -1.63 22.15 -10.61
N GLY A 403 -0.55 21.57 -11.12
CA GLY A 403 -0.18 21.58 -12.53
C GLY A 403 0.20 22.98 -13.06
N VAL A 404 0.36 23.98 -12.18
CA VAL A 404 0.68 25.36 -12.56
C VAL A 404 2.19 25.53 -12.61
N TYR A 405 2.77 25.40 -13.78
CA TYR A 405 4.22 25.34 -14.01
C TYR A 405 5.03 26.45 -13.30
N HIS A 406 4.65 27.71 -13.47
CA HIS A 406 5.38 28.81 -12.85
C HIS A 406 5.27 28.86 -11.33
N ALA A 407 4.18 28.33 -10.77
CA ALA A 407 4.03 28.19 -9.33
C ALA A 407 4.94 27.07 -8.80
N ILE A 408 5.03 25.96 -9.52
CA ILE A 408 5.96 24.87 -9.19
C ILE A 408 7.40 25.39 -9.22
N ALA A 409 7.78 26.19 -10.22
CA ALA A 409 9.12 26.81 -10.29
C ALA A 409 9.41 27.70 -9.06
N LYS A 410 8.45 28.50 -8.61
CA LYS A 410 8.60 29.28 -7.37
C LYS A 410 8.73 28.42 -6.13
N ALA A 411 7.98 27.32 -6.07
CA ALA A 411 8.07 26.35 -4.98
C ALA A 411 9.46 25.71 -4.92
N VAL A 412 9.98 25.26 -6.05
CA VAL A 412 11.33 24.70 -6.20
C VAL A 412 12.40 25.68 -5.74
N TRP A 413 12.30 26.93 -6.20
CA TRP A 413 13.22 28.00 -5.76
C TRP A 413 13.17 28.22 -4.25
N ALA A 414 11.98 28.31 -3.64
CA ALA A 414 11.84 28.53 -2.20
C ALA A 414 12.47 27.39 -1.38
N VAL A 415 12.30 26.15 -1.83
CA VAL A 415 12.93 24.98 -1.18
C VAL A 415 14.44 25.06 -1.24
N ASP A 416 15.02 25.39 -2.38
CA ASP A 416 16.50 25.55 -2.51
C ASP A 416 17.07 26.55 -1.50
N GLN A 417 16.39 27.70 -1.30
CA GLN A 417 16.79 28.68 -0.30
C GLN A 417 16.71 28.13 1.13
N CYS A 418 15.66 27.38 1.45
CA CYS A 418 15.50 26.77 2.76
C CYS A 418 16.57 25.70 3.02
N VAL A 419 16.83 24.84 2.03
CA VAL A 419 17.89 23.82 2.10
C VAL A 419 19.23 24.44 2.45
N ARG A 420 19.59 25.56 1.82
CA ARG A 420 20.83 26.26 2.09
C ARG A 420 21.00 26.62 3.56
N GLU A 421 20.05 27.34 4.12
CA GLU A 421 20.18 27.83 5.50
C GLU A 421 20.19 26.66 6.52
N VAL A 422 19.37 25.63 6.28
CA VAL A 422 19.32 24.44 7.17
C VAL A 422 20.65 23.70 7.13
N ILE A 423 21.16 23.39 5.93
CA ILE A 423 22.40 22.60 5.79
C ILE A 423 23.62 23.38 6.33
N GLU A 424 23.73 24.66 6.01
CA GLU A 424 24.83 25.49 6.53
C GLU A 424 24.80 25.60 8.06
N THR A 425 23.60 25.63 8.66
CA THR A 425 23.46 25.63 10.13
C THR A 425 23.79 24.26 10.72
N ALA A 426 23.27 23.20 10.14
CA ALA A 426 23.49 21.83 10.60
C ALA A 426 24.98 21.46 10.60
N LYS A 427 25.70 21.81 9.54
CA LYS A 427 27.17 21.59 9.48
C LYS A 427 27.92 22.30 10.60
N LYS A 428 27.56 23.54 10.94
CA LYS A 428 28.19 24.31 12.03
C LYS A 428 28.02 23.69 13.41
N VAL A 429 26.94 22.91 13.58
CA VAL A 429 26.59 22.24 14.84
C VAL A 429 27.05 20.77 14.84
N GLY A 430 27.65 20.29 13.75
CA GLY A 430 28.24 18.96 13.64
C GLY A 430 27.26 17.86 13.19
N TYR A 431 26.16 18.19 12.52
CA TYR A 431 25.31 17.22 11.83
C TYR A 431 25.93 16.82 10.50
N GLU A 432 25.83 15.55 10.19
CA GLU A 432 25.88 15.08 8.81
C GLU A 432 24.45 14.96 8.29
N ALA A 433 24.22 15.22 7.00
CA ALA A 433 22.87 15.26 6.45
C ALA A 433 22.69 14.33 5.25
N ILE A 434 21.50 13.74 5.16
CA ILE A 434 21.00 13.08 3.95
C ILE A 434 19.83 13.88 3.43
N ILE A 435 19.86 14.23 2.15
CA ILE A 435 18.77 14.90 1.44
C ILE A 435 18.20 13.91 0.43
N ILE A 436 16.89 13.66 0.51
CA ILE A 436 16.14 12.75 -0.35
C ILE A 436 14.84 13.39 -0.79
N ALA A 437 14.08 12.65 -1.61
CA ALA A 437 12.63 12.81 -1.75
C ALA A 437 11.95 11.46 -1.49
N ASP A 438 10.64 11.47 -1.35
CA ASP A 438 9.83 10.28 -1.11
C ASP A 438 9.18 9.73 -2.39
N HIS A 439 8.99 10.55 -3.40
CA HIS A 439 8.55 10.26 -4.76
C HIS A 439 8.81 11.47 -5.67
N GLY A 440 8.59 11.33 -6.97
CA GLY A 440 8.62 12.44 -7.91
C GLY A 440 7.21 13.04 -8.14
N ASN A 441 7.18 14.34 -8.49
CA ASN A 441 6.01 15.11 -8.91
C ASN A 441 6.45 16.33 -9.72
N ALA A 442 7.20 17.27 -9.12
CA ALA A 442 7.65 18.50 -9.74
C ALA A 442 8.64 18.30 -10.91
N ASP A 443 9.19 17.12 -11.06
CA ASP A 443 10.05 16.68 -12.16
C ASP A 443 9.27 16.32 -13.43
N ASN A 444 7.93 16.31 -13.39
CA ASN A 444 7.09 15.96 -14.53
C ASN A 444 5.74 16.70 -14.50
N ALA A 445 5.74 18.00 -14.75
CA ALA A 445 4.55 18.86 -14.68
C ALA A 445 3.76 18.98 -16.00
N ILE A 446 4.23 18.37 -17.10
CA ILE A 446 3.58 18.43 -18.42
C ILE A 446 3.45 17.02 -19.00
N ASN A 447 2.23 16.66 -19.39
CA ASN A 447 1.95 15.41 -20.11
C ASN A 447 2.51 15.43 -21.54
N PRO A 448 2.69 14.26 -22.18
CA PRO A 448 3.18 14.18 -23.58
C PRO A 448 2.29 14.93 -24.59
N ASP A 449 1.02 15.15 -24.29
CA ASP A 449 0.08 15.92 -25.13
C ASP A 449 0.14 17.45 -24.85
N GLY A 450 1.02 17.90 -23.95
CA GLY A 450 1.21 19.31 -23.58
C GLY A 450 0.25 19.81 -22.49
N THR A 451 -0.65 18.96 -21.98
CA THR A 451 -1.53 19.34 -20.87
C THR A 451 -0.78 19.30 -19.54
N PRO A 452 -1.24 20.05 -18.50
CA PRO A 452 -0.67 19.95 -17.16
C PRO A 452 -0.75 18.52 -16.60
N ASN A 453 0.35 18.04 -16.05
CA ASN A 453 0.36 16.83 -15.26
C ASN A 453 0.29 17.17 -13.77
N THR A 454 -0.65 16.57 -13.06
CA THR A 454 -0.85 16.74 -11.61
C THR A 454 -0.55 15.46 -10.81
N ALA A 455 -0.19 14.38 -11.50
CA ALA A 455 0.12 13.10 -10.90
C ALA A 455 1.61 13.02 -10.50
N HIS A 456 1.91 12.07 -9.62
CA HIS A 456 3.29 11.71 -9.30
C HIS A 456 4.01 11.13 -10.53
N SER A 457 5.33 11.02 -10.47
CA SER A 457 6.14 10.37 -11.50
C SER A 457 6.69 9.02 -11.03
N LEU A 458 7.11 8.19 -11.99
CA LEU A 458 7.86 6.95 -11.74
C LEU A 458 9.36 7.18 -11.63
N ASN A 459 9.81 8.43 -11.73
CA ASN A 459 11.22 8.75 -11.71
C ASN A 459 11.86 8.44 -10.36
N PRO A 460 13.16 8.09 -10.32
CA PRO A 460 13.88 7.95 -9.08
C PRO A 460 14.01 9.30 -8.36
N VAL A 461 14.41 9.24 -7.11
CA VAL A 461 14.61 10.43 -6.26
C VAL A 461 16.07 10.57 -5.84
N PRO A 462 16.53 11.78 -5.48
CA PRO A 462 17.91 12.00 -5.08
C PRO A 462 18.23 11.34 -3.73
N PHE A 463 19.50 10.98 -3.57
CA PHE A 463 20.16 10.71 -2.30
C PHE A 463 21.47 11.48 -2.27
N ILE A 464 21.52 12.57 -1.50
CA ILE A 464 22.71 13.43 -1.36
C ILE A 464 23.22 13.32 0.08
N TYR A 465 24.45 12.87 0.24
CA TYR A 465 25.09 12.76 1.55
C TYR A 465 26.05 13.91 1.78
N VAL A 466 25.68 14.78 2.70
CA VAL A 466 26.45 15.99 3.07
C VAL A 466 27.29 15.70 4.31
N THR A 467 28.59 15.61 4.12
CA THR A 467 29.60 15.32 5.16
C THR A 467 30.89 16.09 4.88
N ASP A 468 31.71 16.24 5.88
CA ASP A 468 33.06 16.79 5.71
C ASP A 468 34.08 15.74 5.23
N ASN A 469 33.66 14.47 5.09
CA ASN A 469 34.48 13.40 4.53
C ASN A 469 34.47 13.44 2.99
N ASN A 470 35.47 14.09 2.41
CA ASN A 470 35.59 14.22 0.94
C ASN A 470 35.84 12.89 0.20
N SER A 471 36.11 11.79 0.90
CA SER A 471 36.29 10.46 0.30
C SER A 471 35.03 9.59 0.38
N ALA A 472 33.96 10.06 1.01
CA ALA A 472 32.70 9.34 1.12
C ALA A 472 32.11 9.05 -0.27
N LYS A 473 31.56 7.85 -0.44
CA LYS A 473 30.84 7.42 -1.62
C LYS A 473 29.48 6.89 -1.21
N VAL A 474 28.53 6.92 -2.12
CA VAL A 474 27.19 6.38 -1.89
C VAL A 474 26.75 5.52 -3.07
N LYS A 475 25.97 4.48 -2.79
CA LYS A 475 25.37 3.59 -3.78
C LYS A 475 23.93 4.02 -4.11
N ASN A 476 23.46 3.62 -5.28
CA ASN A 476 22.03 3.64 -5.58
C ASN A 476 21.28 2.65 -4.67
N GLY A 477 20.04 2.96 -4.35
CA GLY A 477 19.23 2.11 -3.50
C GLY A 477 17.73 2.39 -3.61
N ARG A 478 17.05 2.18 -2.51
CA ARG A 478 15.59 2.35 -2.36
C ARG A 478 15.30 3.19 -1.12
N LEU A 479 14.06 3.63 -0.95
CA LEU A 479 13.66 4.39 0.25
C LEU A 479 13.88 3.60 1.55
N ALA A 480 13.75 2.27 1.51
CA ALA A 480 14.03 1.37 2.63
C ALA A 480 15.47 1.41 3.14
N ASP A 481 16.42 1.92 2.34
CA ASP A 481 17.85 1.96 2.66
C ASP A 481 18.26 3.24 3.40
N VAL A 482 17.33 4.18 3.58
CA VAL A 482 17.60 5.48 4.21
C VAL A 482 17.85 5.33 5.72
N ALA A 483 16.97 4.65 6.46
CA ALA A 483 17.13 4.47 7.90
C ALA A 483 18.42 3.71 8.26
N PRO A 484 18.80 2.60 7.59
CA PRO A 484 20.11 1.98 7.78
C PRO A 484 21.29 2.94 7.55
N SER A 485 21.18 3.82 6.55
CA SER A 485 22.23 4.83 6.27
C SER A 485 22.31 5.91 7.35
N ILE A 486 21.19 6.33 7.93
CA ILE A 486 21.14 7.24 9.09
C ILE A 486 21.79 6.58 10.31
N LEU A 487 21.45 5.32 10.60
CA LEU A 487 22.07 4.60 11.72
C LEU A 487 23.60 4.47 11.53
N HIS A 488 24.05 4.22 10.30
CA HIS A 488 25.49 4.21 9.99
C HIS A 488 26.15 5.54 10.32
N ILE A 489 25.58 6.69 9.92
CA ILE A 489 26.09 8.03 10.28
C ILE A 489 26.20 8.17 11.80
N MET A 490 25.19 7.73 12.54
CA MET A 490 25.15 7.84 13.99
C MET A 490 26.05 6.84 14.71
N GLY A 491 26.67 5.89 13.99
CA GLY A 491 27.52 4.83 14.57
C GLY A 491 26.71 3.84 15.40
N LEU A 492 25.45 3.59 15.02
CA LEU A 492 24.53 2.68 15.68
C LEU A 492 24.35 1.39 14.87
N GLU A 493 24.16 0.28 15.57
CA GLU A 493 23.87 -1.00 14.94
C GLU A 493 22.46 -0.98 14.32
N GLN A 494 22.30 -1.67 13.21
CA GLN A 494 21.01 -1.81 12.53
C GLN A 494 20.19 -2.93 13.22
N PRO A 495 18.92 -2.69 13.61
CA PRO A 495 18.08 -3.74 14.17
C PRO A 495 17.75 -4.79 13.11
N ALA A 496 17.51 -6.03 13.55
CA ALA A 496 17.30 -7.19 12.66
C ALA A 496 16.09 -7.02 11.72
N ASP A 497 15.07 -6.31 12.16
CA ASP A 497 13.85 -6.05 11.39
C ASP A 497 14.04 -5.04 10.25
N MET A 498 15.08 -4.22 10.30
CA MET A 498 15.49 -3.37 9.18
C MET A 498 16.25 -4.21 8.17
N THR A 499 15.62 -4.53 7.04
CA THR A 499 16.22 -5.32 5.96
C THR A 499 16.82 -4.46 4.85
N GLY A 500 16.70 -3.14 4.94
CA GLY A 500 17.37 -2.20 4.04
C GLY A 500 18.89 -2.25 4.19
N GLU A 501 19.60 -1.69 3.23
CA GLU A 501 21.07 -1.66 3.19
C GLU A 501 21.61 -0.26 3.51
N ASN A 502 22.71 -0.19 4.21
CA ASN A 502 23.46 1.06 4.29
C ASN A 502 24.05 1.42 2.92
N LEU A 503 23.75 2.62 2.42
CA LEU A 503 24.24 3.10 1.13
C LEU A 503 25.55 3.86 1.19
N ILE A 504 26.04 4.19 2.37
CA ILE A 504 27.26 4.98 2.57
C ILE A 504 28.47 4.05 2.62
N GLU A 505 29.46 4.33 1.78
CA GLU A 505 30.75 3.66 1.76
C GLU A 505 31.81 4.60 2.33
N ASP A 506 32.22 4.32 3.57
CA ASP A 506 33.37 4.98 4.21
C ASP A 506 34.65 4.20 3.87
N LYS A 507 35.71 4.92 3.53
CA LYS A 507 37.04 4.36 3.40
C LYS A 507 37.83 4.52 4.70
#